data_db25faf55b119269a682724926b9b36c
#
_entry.id   db25faf55b119269a682724926b9b36c
#
_cell.length_a   1.000
_cell.length_b   1.000
_cell.length_c   1.000
_cell.angle_alpha   90.00
_cell.angle_beta   90.00
_cell.angle_gamma   90.00
#
_symmetry.space_group_name_H-M   'P 1'
#
loop_
_entity.id
_entity.type
_entity.pdbx_description
1 polymer ?
#
loop_
_entity_poly.entity_id
_entity_poly.type
_entity_poly.pdbx_seq_one_letter_code
_entity_poly.pdbx_strand_id
1 'polypeptide(L)'
;MLPAPSFHHLHLNSVDPEAAIAFYLEQFPTSAKANWGGLPALAAPNDVLVLFTKVAAAPPTSPQTALWHFGWHVTDTRKSLDTYKSRKHVKLLPLYTTDEGGSVFISSDTWPSTGRTPGLTKAQIAEAQANAVQPTRSGGFGYLQGPDNALVEYAGNHPAERFNHVHMYQDDPFCAQLWYQQHLSAPVFAGRAARRH
;
A
#
# COMPACT_ATOMS: atom_id res chain seq x y z
N MET A 1 33.31 -4.11 4.30
CA MET A 1 32.23 -3.56 3.45
C MET A 1 30.94 -3.59 4.30
N LEU A 2 30.23 -2.49 4.44
CA LEU A 2 28.96 -2.48 5.16
C LEU A 2 27.92 -3.26 4.33
N PRO A 3 26.98 -3.95 4.99
CA PRO A 3 25.88 -4.61 4.28
C PRO A 3 25.03 -3.58 3.53
N ALA A 4 24.36 -4.01 2.46
CA ALA A 4 23.41 -3.16 1.76
C ALA A 4 22.34 -2.66 2.72
N PRO A 5 21.93 -1.39 2.66
CA PRO A 5 20.87 -0.87 3.52
C PRO A 5 19.54 -1.59 3.25
N SER A 6 18.77 -1.81 4.29
CA SER A 6 17.42 -2.36 4.21
C SER A 6 16.39 -1.31 4.60
N PHE A 7 15.13 -1.52 4.21
CA PHE A 7 14.04 -0.67 4.65
C PHE A 7 13.79 -0.92 6.15
N HIS A 8 13.98 0.12 6.96
CA HIS A 8 13.90 0.01 8.42
C HIS A 8 12.53 0.40 8.94
N HIS A 9 11.99 1.54 8.51
CA HIS A 9 10.70 2.01 9.00
C HIS A 9 9.97 2.93 8.02
N LEU A 10 8.65 2.99 8.20
CA LEU A 10 7.78 4.05 7.71
C LEU A 10 7.37 4.91 8.90
N HIS A 11 7.30 6.23 8.73
CA HIS A 11 6.86 7.15 9.75
C HIS A 11 5.54 7.82 9.34
N LEU A 12 4.50 7.67 10.16
CA LEU A 12 3.17 8.21 9.94
C LEU A 12 2.83 9.26 11.00
N ASN A 13 2.14 10.30 10.57
CA ASN A 13 1.47 11.23 11.47
C ASN A 13 0.06 10.73 11.77
N SER A 14 -0.32 10.70 13.04
CA SER A 14 -1.63 10.22 13.47
C SER A 14 -2.23 11.09 14.56
N VAL A 15 -3.51 11.36 14.50
CA VAL A 15 -4.22 12.09 15.57
C VAL A 15 -4.39 11.21 16.81
N ASP A 16 -4.44 9.89 16.64
CA ASP A 16 -4.48 8.90 17.72
C ASP A 16 -3.62 7.69 17.38
N PRO A 17 -2.31 7.73 17.71
CA PRO A 17 -1.39 6.62 17.46
C PRO A 17 -1.84 5.27 18.03
N GLU A 18 -2.46 5.26 19.21
CA GLU A 18 -2.93 4.02 19.83
C GLU A 18 -4.09 3.39 19.06
N ALA A 19 -5.06 4.21 18.66
CA ALA A 19 -6.16 3.74 17.82
C ALA A 19 -5.65 3.30 16.44
N ALA A 20 -4.67 3.99 15.87
CA ALA A 20 -4.04 3.59 14.60
C ALA A 20 -3.35 2.22 14.72
N ILE A 21 -2.56 2.01 15.78
CA ILE A 21 -1.92 0.72 16.03
C ILE A 21 -2.95 -0.39 16.21
N ALA A 22 -4.02 -0.13 16.97
CA ALA A 22 -5.09 -1.10 17.17
C ALA A 22 -5.77 -1.49 15.83
N PHE A 23 -6.03 -0.51 14.97
CA PHE A 23 -6.53 -0.77 13.62
C PHE A 23 -5.61 -1.69 12.82
N TYR A 24 -4.31 -1.37 12.76
CA TYR A 24 -3.37 -2.18 11.98
C TYR A 24 -3.17 -3.59 12.54
N LEU A 25 -3.16 -3.76 13.86
CA LEU A 25 -3.08 -5.08 14.50
C LEU A 25 -4.31 -5.95 14.18
N GLU A 26 -5.48 -5.33 14.07
CA GLU A 26 -6.69 -6.04 13.66
C GLU A 26 -6.64 -6.49 12.19
N GLN A 27 -6.09 -5.65 11.30
CA GLN A 27 -6.02 -5.96 9.87
C GLN A 27 -4.84 -6.88 9.53
N PHE A 28 -3.73 -6.76 10.25
CA PHE A 28 -2.48 -7.49 10.04
C PHE A 28 -2.02 -8.13 11.37
N PRO A 29 -2.68 -9.22 11.80
CA PRO A 29 -2.56 -9.76 13.16
C PRO A 29 -1.23 -10.43 13.46
N THR A 30 -0.36 -10.63 12.48
CA THR A 30 1.00 -11.13 12.72
C THR A 30 1.97 -10.03 13.13
N SER A 31 1.55 -8.76 13.03
CA SER A 31 2.29 -7.60 13.54
C SER A 31 2.16 -7.48 15.05
N ALA A 32 3.04 -6.73 15.69
CA ALA A 32 3.04 -6.52 17.13
C ALA A 32 3.14 -5.03 17.49
N LYS A 33 2.55 -4.64 18.62
CA LYS A 33 2.77 -3.33 19.20
C LYS A 33 4.22 -3.20 19.66
N ALA A 34 4.84 -2.08 19.36
CA ALA A 34 6.24 -1.80 19.69
C ALA A 34 6.41 -0.34 20.14
N ASN A 35 7.62 -0.02 20.54
CA ASN A 35 8.07 1.36 20.80
C ASN A 35 9.50 1.48 20.26
N TRP A 36 9.79 2.55 19.58
CA TRP A 36 11.14 2.81 19.07
C TRP A 36 11.49 4.29 19.22
N GLY A 37 12.60 4.57 19.91
CA GLY A 37 13.03 5.95 20.14
C GLY A 37 12.01 6.81 20.90
N GLY A 38 11.17 6.19 21.77
CA GLY A 38 10.09 6.88 22.47
C GLY A 38 8.80 7.07 21.68
N LEU A 39 8.75 6.64 20.41
CA LEU A 39 7.56 6.73 19.58
C LEU A 39 6.75 5.42 19.64
N PRO A 40 5.40 5.51 19.70
CA PRO A 40 4.54 4.36 19.49
C PRO A 40 4.80 3.76 18.11
N ALA A 41 4.83 2.45 18.02
CA ALA A 41 5.16 1.75 16.79
C ALA A 41 4.37 0.45 16.61
N LEU A 42 4.29 0.02 15.37
CA LEU A 42 3.90 -1.32 14.96
C LEU A 42 5.14 -2.01 14.38
N ALA A 43 5.44 -3.22 14.85
CA ALA A 43 6.50 -4.06 14.29
C ALA A 43 5.87 -5.13 13.40
N ALA A 44 6.25 -5.14 12.12
CA ALA A 44 5.88 -6.20 11.20
C ALA A 44 6.79 -7.42 11.39
N PRO A 45 6.37 -8.64 10.99
CA PRO A 45 7.15 -9.86 11.19
C PRO A 45 8.53 -9.89 10.53
N ASN A 46 8.77 -9.02 9.58
CA ASN A 46 10.05 -8.87 8.87
C ASN A 46 10.89 -7.68 9.37
N ASP A 47 10.74 -7.33 10.65
CA ASP A 47 11.51 -6.31 11.35
C ASP A 47 11.33 -4.87 10.82
N VAL A 48 10.34 -4.64 9.96
CA VAL A 48 9.98 -3.30 9.53
C VAL A 48 9.05 -2.66 10.55
N LEU A 49 9.36 -1.42 10.94
CA LEU A 49 8.56 -0.65 11.87
C LEU A 49 7.63 0.33 11.14
N VAL A 50 6.44 0.53 11.66
CA VAL A 50 5.61 1.71 11.35
C VAL A 50 5.56 2.55 12.62
N LEU A 51 6.22 3.70 12.58
CA LEU A 51 6.30 4.65 13.69
C LEU A 51 5.17 5.67 13.58
N PHE A 52 4.68 6.14 14.73
CA PHE A 52 3.59 7.11 14.76
C PHE A 52 3.99 8.36 15.53
N THR A 53 3.83 9.54 14.90
CA THR A 53 3.90 10.83 15.59
C THR A 53 2.49 11.36 15.80
N LYS A 54 2.18 11.72 17.05
CA LYS A 54 0.90 12.36 17.36
C LYS A 54 0.84 13.77 16.78
N VAL A 55 -0.24 14.05 16.06
CA VAL A 55 -0.53 15.36 15.48
C VAL A 55 -1.93 15.84 15.90
N ALA A 56 -2.19 17.14 15.79
CA ALA A 56 -3.46 17.73 16.19
C ALA A 56 -4.60 17.47 15.17
N ALA A 57 -4.23 17.26 13.90
CA ALA A 57 -5.19 17.00 12.83
C ALA A 57 -4.59 15.98 11.85
N ALA A 58 -5.46 15.20 11.21
CA ALA A 58 -5.06 14.26 10.18
C ALA A 58 -4.35 15.01 9.03
N PRO A 59 -3.25 14.47 8.48
CA PRO A 59 -2.57 15.07 7.34
C PRO A 59 -3.54 15.25 6.17
N PRO A 60 -3.44 16.37 5.44
CA PRO A 60 -4.21 16.56 4.23
C PRO A 60 -3.75 15.56 3.15
N THR A 61 -4.69 15.10 2.34
CA THR A 61 -4.39 14.25 1.18
C THR A 61 -4.06 15.05 -0.08
N SER A 62 -4.16 16.38 -0.01
CA SER A 62 -3.83 17.30 -1.09
C SER A 62 -3.13 18.54 -0.52
N PRO A 63 -2.01 19.02 -1.10
CA PRO A 63 -1.32 18.40 -2.23
C PRO A 63 -0.74 17.06 -1.87
N GLN A 64 -0.62 16.20 -2.89
CA GLN A 64 -0.11 14.86 -2.67
C GLN A 64 1.37 14.88 -2.28
N THR A 65 1.73 14.07 -1.28
CA THR A 65 3.12 13.87 -0.86
C THR A 65 3.84 12.91 -1.81
N ALA A 66 5.16 12.80 -1.67
CA ALA A 66 5.94 11.82 -2.41
C ALA A 66 5.52 10.36 -2.09
N LEU A 67 5.03 10.09 -0.88
CA LEU A 67 4.48 8.81 -0.49
C LEU A 67 3.04 8.69 -0.99
N TRP A 68 2.78 7.69 -1.81
CA TRP A 68 1.43 7.40 -2.29
C TRP A 68 0.71 6.42 -1.38
N HIS A 69 1.27 5.22 -1.19
CA HIS A 69 0.75 4.20 -0.28
C HIS A 69 1.87 3.33 0.27
N PHE A 70 1.51 2.53 1.23
CA PHE A 70 2.34 1.43 1.73
C PHE A 70 1.51 0.15 1.80
N GLY A 71 2.17 -1.00 1.84
CA GLY A 71 1.47 -2.26 1.70
C GLY A 71 2.01 -3.39 2.55
N TRP A 72 1.10 -4.35 2.80
CA TRP A 72 1.39 -5.65 3.38
C TRP A 72 1.21 -6.77 2.38
N HIS A 73 2.10 -7.75 2.42
CA HIS A 73 1.78 -9.07 1.90
C HIS A 73 0.85 -9.79 2.86
N VAL A 74 -0.18 -10.42 2.32
CA VAL A 74 -1.09 -11.32 3.03
C VAL A 74 -0.96 -12.73 2.48
N THR A 75 -1.34 -13.72 3.27
CA THR A 75 -1.24 -15.13 2.88
C THR A 75 -2.32 -15.54 1.89
N ASP A 76 -3.47 -14.89 1.92
CA ASP A 76 -4.61 -15.13 1.04
C ASP A 76 -5.38 -13.83 0.83
N THR A 77 -5.25 -13.25 -0.36
CA THR A 77 -5.91 -11.98 -0.71
C THR A 77 -7.42 -12.09 -0.76
N ARG A 78 -7.97 -13.23 -1.17
CA ARG A 78 -9.42 -13.43 -1.24
C ARG A 78 -10.02 -13.50 0.15
N LYS A 79 -9.44 -14.32 1.02
CA LYS A 79 -9.85 -14.42 2.42
C LYS A 79 -9.73 -13.08 3.15
N SER A 80 -8.65 -12.33 2.88
CA SER A 80 -8.45 -10.98 3.43
C SER A 80 -9.55 -10.03 2.97
N LEU A 81 -9.90 -10.02 1.68
CA LEU A 81 -10.98 -9.21 1.14
C LEU A 81 -12.32 -9.55 1.81
N ASP A 82 -12.66 -10.83 1.95
CA ASP A 82 -13.91 -11.26 2.58
C ASP A 82 -13.94 -10.86 4.06
N THR A 83 -12.81 -10.97 4.75
CA THR A 83 -12.65 -10.51 6.13
C THR A 83 -12.89 -9.00 6.24
N TYR A 84 -12.27 -8.21 5.39
CA TYR A 84 -12.40 -6.75 5.42
C TYR A 84 -13.82 -6.30 5.04
N LYS A 85 -14.46 -6.96 4.09
CA LYS A 85 -15.88 -6.71 3.74
C LYS A 85 -16.82 -6.96 4.91
N SER A 86 -16.51 -7.92 5.77
CA SER A 86 -17.35 -8.24 6.94
C SER A 86 -17.22 -7.23 8.08
N ARG A 87 -16.16 -6.42 8.10
CA ARG A 87 -15.86 -5.44 9.15
C ARG A 87 -16.46 -4.08 8.80
N LYS A 88 -17.54 -3.67 9.45
CA LYS A 88 -18.27 -2.42 9.14
C LYS A 88 -17.43 -1.15 9.26
N HIS A 89 -16.38 -1.16 10.11
CA HIS A 89 -15.50 -0.01 10.34
C HIS A 89 -14.31 0.02 9.37
N VAL A 90 -14.10 -1.02 8.57
CA VAL A 90 -13.06 -1.06 7.55
C VAL A 90 -13.60 -0.54 6.24
N LYS A 91 -13.03 0.54 5.75
CA LYS A 91 -13.38 1.11 4.46
C LYS A 91 -12.46 0.55 3.39
N LEU A 92 -13.01 -0.31 2.56
CA LEU A 92 -12.38 -0.71 1.31
C LEU A 92 -12.46 0.45 0.32
N LEU A 93 -11.34 0.76 -0.29
CA LEU A 93 -11.33 1.69 -1.42
C LEU A 93 -11.83 0.94 -2.66
N PRO A 94 -12.53 1.64 -3.59
CA PRO A 94 -13.20 0.96 -4.68
C PRO A 94 -12.19 0.25 -5.57
N LEU A 95 -12.21 -1.04 -5.41
CA LEU A 95 -11.54 -2.00 -6.24
C LEU A 95 -12.61 -2.86 -6.88
N TYR A 96 -12.52 -2.99 -8.16
CA TYR A 96 -13.40 -3.88 -8.88
C TYR A 96 -12.71 -5.23 -8.97
N THR A 97 -13.06 -6.12 -8.03
CA THR A 97 -12.79 -7.55 -8.16
C THR A 97 -13.96 -8.18 -8.87
N THR A 98 -13.70 -9.03 -9.85
CA THR A 98 -14.72 -10.01 -10.23
C THR A 98 -14.93 -10.95 -9.03
N ASP A 99 -16.19 -11.29 -8.73
CA ASP A 99 -16.55 -12.09 -7.55
C ASP A 99 -15.92 -13.48 -7.52
N GLU A 100 -15.27 -13.90 -8.57
CA GLU A 100 -14.64 -15.21 -8.76
C GLU A 100 -13.11 -15.21 -8.61
N GLY A 101 -12.50 -14.17 -8.03
CA GLY A 101 -11.05 -14.10 -7.86
C GLY A 101 -10.26 -13.71 -9.10
N GLY A 102 -10.91 -13.05 -10.02
CA GLY A 102 -10.27 -12.43 -11.18
C GLY A 102 -9.49 -11.18 -10.82
N SER A 103 -8.95 -10.53 -11.83
CA SER A 103 -8.13 -9.34 -11.70
C SER A 103 -8.84 -8.18 -11.02
N VAL A 104 -8.06 -7.40 -10.32
CA VAL A 104 -8.50 -6.20 -9.64
C VAL A 104 -8.26 -5.02 -10.57
N PHE A 105 -9.30 -4.25 -10.86
CA PHE A 105 -9.17 -2.94 -11.48
C PHE A 105 -9.14 -1.88 -10.40
N ILE A 106 -8.10 -1.06 -10.40
CA ILE A 106 -8.01 0.12 -9.53
C ILE A 106 -8.71 1.26 -10.26
N SER A 107 -9.70 1.87 -9.63
CA SER A 107 -10.26 3.10 -10.16
C SER A 107 -9.30 4.26 -9.97
N SER A 108 -8.89 4.89 -11.05
CA SER A 108 -8.10 6.12 -10.99
C SER A 108 -8.86 7.30 -10.35
N ASP A 109 -10.18 7.21 -10.25
CA ASP A 109 -11.02 8.23 -9.60
C ASP A 109 -10.85 8.28 -8.08
N THR A 110 -10.23 7.26 -7.50
CA THR A 110 -9.91 7.25 -6.04
C THR A 110 -8.64 8.01 -5.72
N TRP A 111 -7.88 8.38 -6.73
CA TRP A 111 -6.64 9.11 -6.56
C TRP A 111 -6.89 10.59 -6.82
N PRO A 112 -6.45 11.49 -5.94
CA PRO A 112 -6.48 12.92 -6.21
C PRO A 112 -5.41 13.27 -7.24
N SER A 113 -5.34 12.58 -8.36
CA SER A 113 -4.18 12.63 -9.20
C SER A 113 -4.44 13.19 -10.56
N THR A 114 -3.53 13.77 -10.99
CA THR A 114 -2.99 14.31 -12.25
C THR A 114 -3.05 13.36 -13.46
N GLY A 115 -3.83 12.26 -13.43
CA GLY A 115 -4.06 11.39 -14.60
C GLY A 115 -2.92 10.43 -14.96
N ARG A 116 -1.91 10.27 -14.09
CA ARG A 116 -0.79 9.35 -14.32
C ARG A 116 -0.85 8.06 -13.52
N THR A 117 -1.94 7.80 -12.82
CA THR A 117 -2.09 6.57 -12.03
C THR A 117 -2.39 5.39 -12.93
N PRO A 118 -1.67 4.27 -12.83
CA PRO A 118 -2.01 3.06 -13.54
C PRO A 118 -3.33 2.52 -13.00
N GLY A 119 -4.40 2.78 -13.69
CA GLY A 119 -5.74 2.33 -13.31
C GLY A 119 -6.77 2.81 -14.31
N LEU A 120 -7.90 2.12 -14.34
CA LEU A 120 -9.03 2.51 -15.15
C LEU A 120 -9.92 3.50 -14.37
N THR A 121 -10.53 4.44 -15.07
CA THR A 121 -11.60 5.26 -14.50
C THR A 121 -12.84 4.40 -14.23
N LYS A 122 -13.74 4.87 -13.37
CA LYS A 122 -15.02 4.17 -13.13
C LYS A 122 -15.79 3.95 -14.43
N ALA A 123 -15.76 4.94 -15.35
CA ALA A 123 -16.40 4.82 -16.65
C ALA A 123 -15.77 3.72 -17.48
N GLN A 124 -14.44 3.64 -17.57
CA GLN A 124 -13.72 2.59 -18.27
C GLN A 124 -13.99 1.19 -17.68
N ILE A 125 -14.09 1.10 -16.35
CA ILE A 125 -14.44 -0.17 -15.69
C ILE A 125 -15.87 -0.57 -16.04
N ALA A 126 -16.83 0.35 -15.95
CA ALA A 126 -18.22 0.07 -16.31
C ALA A 126 -18.34 -0.34 -17.78
N GLU A 127 -17.61 0.32 -18.69
CA GLU A 127 -17.56 -0.05 -20.10
C GLU A 127 -16.95 -1.44 -20.32
N ALA A 128 -15.82 -1.74 -19.65
CA ALA A 128 -15.20 -3.06 -19.74
C ALA A 128 -16.13 -4.16 -19.23
N GLN A 129 -16.84 -3.92 -18.14
CA GLN A 129 -17.84 -4.86 -17.60
C GLN A 129 -19.01 -5.07 -18.57
N ALA A 130 -19.55 -3.97 -19.15
CA ALA A 130 -20.63 -4.03 -20.12
C ALA A 130 -20.24 -4.81 -21.39
N ASN A 131 -18.98 -4.73 -21.80
CA ASN A 131 -18.43 -5.44 -22.95
C ASN A 131 -17.89 -6.84 -22.60
N ALA A 132 -18.11 -7.33 -21.38
CA ALA A 132 -17.62 -8.63 -20.88
C ALA A 132 -16.09 -8.83 -21.05
N VAL A 133 -15.35 -7.72 -21.03
CA VAL A 133 -13.89 -7.76 -21.09
C VAL A 133 -13.35 -8.44 -19.85
N GLN A 134 -12.67 -9.57 -20.05
CA GLN A 134 -12.06 -10.29 -18.93
C GLN A 134 -10.83 -9.54 -18.44
N PRO A 135 -10.75 -9.29 -17.12
CA PRO A 135 -9.58 -8.65 -16.55
C PRO A 135 -8.33 -9.55 -16.71
N THR A 136 -7.18 -8.95 -16.97
CA THR A 136 -5.91 -9.66 -16.95
C THR A 136 -5.64 -10.19 -15.55
N ARG A 137 -5.30 -11.44 -15.39
CA ARG A 137 -4.99 -12.05 -14.09
C ARG A 137 -3.83 -11.30 -13.44
N SER A 138 -4.10 -10.59 -12.35
CA SER A 138 -3.08 -10.06 -11.44
C SER A 138 -3.00 -10.95 -10.21
N GLY A 139 -1.90 -10.87 -9.46
CA GLY A 139 -1.66 -11.66 -8.25
C GLY A 139 -2.59 -11.33 -7.08
N GLY A 140 -3.64 -10.57 -7.29
CA GLY A 140 -4.59 -10.14 -6.26
C GLY A 140 -4.00 -9.10 -5.31
N PHE A 141 -4.61 -7.95 -5.23
CA PHE A 141 -4.33 -6.90 -4.25
C PHE A 141 -5.57 -6.05 -4.04
N GLY A 142 -5.58 -5.29 -2.95
CA GLY A 142 -6.66 -4.38 -2.65
C GLY A 142 -6.19 -3.26 -1.73
N TYR A 143 -7.06 -2.27 -1.50
CA TYR A 143 -6.72 -1.12 -0.69
C TYR A 143 -7.75 -0.88 0.42
N LEU A 144 -7.21 -0.53 1.58
CA LEU A 144 -7.96 -0.06 2.75
C LEU A 144 -7.70 1.44 2.93
N GLN A 145 -8.71 2.16 3.38
CA GLN A 145 -8.47 3.44 4.03
C GLN A 145 -8.08 3.18 5.47
N GLY A 146 -6.81 3.40 5.79
CA GLY A 146 -6.30 3.36 7.14
C GLY A 146 -6.63 4.62 7.93
N PRO A 147 -6.27 4.65 9.23
CA PRO A 147 -6.38 5.84 10.06
C PRO A 147 -5.69 7.05 9.41
N ASP A 148 -6.22 8.22 9.70
CA ASP A 148 -5.67 9.51 9.23
C ASP A 148 -5.52 9.61 7.69
N ASN A 149 -6.45 8.97 6.97
CA ASN A 149 -6.49 8.91 5.51
C ASN A 149 -5.33 8.14 4.86
N ALA A 150 -4.60 7.34 5.61
CA ALA A 150 -3.53 6.51 5.05
C ALA A 150 -4.09 5.53 4.01
N LEU A 151 -3.37 5.40 2.91
CA LEU A 151 -3.70 4.45 1.86
C LEU A 151 -2.88 3.18 2.09
N VAL A 152 -3.56 2.06 2.31
CA VAL A 152 -2.92 0.80 2.69
C VAL A 152 -3.25 -0.28 1.67
N GLU A 153 -2.24 -0.82 1.01
CA GLU A 153 -2.38 -1.96 0.11
C GLU A 153 -2.26 -3.28 0.88
N TYR A 154 -3.10 -4.24 0.57
CA TYR A 154 -2.86 -5.63 0.89
C TYR A 154 -2.69 -6.41 -0.42
N ALA A 155 -1.65 -7.24 -0.50
CA ALA A 155 -1.25 -7.89 -1.75
C ALA A 155 -0.82 -9.35 -1.53
N GLY A 156 -0.99 -10.14 -2.52
CA GLY A 156 -0.45 -11.26 -2.98
C GLY A 156 -0.15 -12.59 -2.48
N ASN A 157 -0.95 -13.34 -1.74
CA ASN A 157 -0.75 -14.80 -1.55
C ASN A 157 0.71 -15.18 -1.22
N HIS A 158 1.32 -14.44 -0.31
CA HIS A 158 2.69 -14.65 0.14
C HIS A 158 2.71 -15.76 1.22
N PRO A 159 3.78 -16.57 1.34
CA PRO A 159 3.87 -17.60 2.37
C PRO A 159 3.69 -17.10 3.81
N ALA A 160 4.00 -15.84 4.08
CA ALA A 160 3.84 -15.21 5.39
C ALA A 160 3.38 -13.76 5.25
N GLU A 161 2.53 -13.30 6.17
CA GLU A 161 2.18 -11.89 6.29
C GLU A 161 3.42 -11.08 6.68
N ARG A 162 3.60 -9.92 6.04
CA ARG A 162 4.71 -9.01 6.34
C ARG A 162 4.49 -7.64 5.72
N PHE A 163 5.17 -6.61 6.23
CA PHE A 163 5.30 -5.35 5.51
C PHE A 163 5.98 -5.60 4.16
N ASN A 164 5.41 -5.07 3.08
CA ASN A 164 5.88 -5.36 1.74
C ASN A 164 6.65 -4.20 1.11
N HIS A 165 6.04 -3.03 1.00
CA HIS A 165 6.61 -1.93 0.25
C HIS A 165 6.06 -0.56 0.68
N VAL A 166 6.75 0.46 0.22
CA VAL A 166 6.23 1.81 0.05
C VAL A 166 6.20 2.14 -1.44
N HIS A 167 5.13 2.79 -1.87
CA HIS A 167 5.02 3.26 -3.25
C HIS A 167 5.09 4.78 -3.26
N MET A 168 5.98 5.31 -4.07
CA MET A 168 6.28 6.73 -4.11
C MET A 168 5.99 7.30 -5.49
N TYR A 169 5.49 8.54 -5.49
CA TYR A 169 5.42 9.33 -6.72
C TYR A 169 6.76 9.96 -7.03
N GLN A 170 7.12 9.92 -8.29
CA GLN A 170 8.31 10.56 -8.82
C GLN A 170 7.99 11.22 -10.16
N ASP A 171 8.53 12.40 -10.39
CA ASP A 171 8.42 13.07 -11.70
C ASP A 171 9.15 12.29 -12.79
N ASP A 172 10.31 11.73 -12.44
CA ASP A 172 11.10 10.83 -13.29
C ASP A 172 11.44 9.56 -12.49
N PRO A 173 10.64 8.49 -12.63
CA PRO A 173 10.90 7.22 -11.96
C PRO A 173 12.24 6.55 -12.36
N PHE A 174 12.72 6.81 -13.59
CA PHE A 174 14.00 6.27 -14.03
C PHE A 174 15.18 6.95 -13.31
N CYS A 175 15.18 8.26 -13.22
CA CYS A 175 16.18 9.01 -12.44
C CYS A 175 16.14 8.65 -10.96
N ALA A 176 14.95 8.52 -10.38
CA ALA A 176 14.79 8.08 -9.00
C ALA A 176 15.38 6.67 -8.77
N GLN A 177 15.08 5.72 -9.65
CA GLN A 177 15.67 4.37 -9.59
C GLN A 177 17.20 4.41 -9.62
N LEU A 178 17.79 5.16 -10.55
CA LEU A 178 19.25 5.31 -10.63
C LEU A 178 19.84 5.91 -9.35
N TRP A 179 19.17 6.91 -8.76
CA TRP A 179 19.59 7.50 -7.51
C TRP A 179 19.63 6.47 -6.37
N TYR A 180 18.54 5.68 -6.20
CA TYR A 180 18.49 4.63 -5.19
C TYR A 180 19.54 3.53 -5.41
N GLN A 181 19.80 3.15 -6.65
CA GLN A 181 20.87 2.19 -6.98
C GLN A 181 22.23 2.75 -6.62
N GLN A 182 22.52 3.99 -7.00
CA GLN A 182 23.83 4.60 -6.79
C GLN A 182 24.12 4.87 -5.32
N HIS A 183 23.16 5.38 -4.57
CA HIS A 183 23.40 5.86 -3.21
C HIS A 183 23.04 4.86 -2.12
N LEU A 184 22.14 3.94 -2.39
CA LEU A 184 21.68 2.94 -1.43
C LEU A 184 21.95 1.49 -1.88
N SER A 185 22.63 1.30 -3.00
CA SER A 185 22.83 -0.04 -3.57
C SER A 185 21.53 -0.84 -3.71
N ALA A 186 20.40 -0.15 -3.92
CA ALA A 186 19.09 -0.77 -4.02
C ALA A 186 19.02 -1.67 -5.27
N PRO A 187 18.66 -2.95 -5.13
CA PRO A 187 18.54 -3.83 -6.27
C PRO A 187 17.32 -3.47 -7.12
N VAL A 188 17.42 -3.67 -8.43
CA VAL A 188 16.29 -3.56 -9.34
C VAL A 188 15.82 -4.95 -9.72
N PHE A 189 14.55 -5.23 -9.52
CA PHE A 189 13.96 -6.50 -9.92
C PHE A 189 13.90 -6.63 -11.45
N ALA A 190 14.39 -7.75 -11.96
CA ALA A 190 14.34 -8.05 -13.39
C ALA A 190 12.92 -7.93 -13.94
N GLY A 191 12.76 -7.23 -15.05
CA GLY A 191 11.47 -6.98 -15.69
C GLY A 191 10.60 -5.88 -15.06
N ARG A 192 11.05 -5.26 -13.95
CA ARG A 192 10.33 -4.15 -13.28
C ARG A 192 11.13 -2.85 -13.20
N ALA A 193 12.26 -2.79 -13.91
CA ALA A 193 13.05 -1.57 -13.99
C ALA A 193 12.26 -0.45 -14.68
N ALA A 194 12.33 0.75 -14.13
CA ALA A 194 11.85 1.94 -14.83
C ALA A 194 12.65 2.11 -16.13
N ARG A 195 11.98 2.52 -17.19
CA ARG A 195 12.59 2.75 -18.50
C ARG A 195 12.59 4.24 -18.80
N ARG A 196 13.61 4.69 -19.50
CA ARG A 196 13.63 6.03 -20.08
C ARG A 196 12.56 6.06 -21.20
N HIS A 197 11.67 7.04 -21.15
CA HIS A 197 10.69 7.32 -22.19
C HIS A 197 11.30 8.20 -23.28
#